data_1ed25022ce5bc19bfa87886ea117fb30
#
_entry.id   1ed25022ce5bc19bfa87886ea117fb30
#
_cell.length_a   1.000
_cell.length_b   1.000
_cell.length_c   1.000
_cell.angle_alpha   90.00
_cell.angle_beta   90.00
_cell.angle_gamma   90.00
#
_symmetry.space_group_name_H-M   'P 1'
#
loop_
_entity.id
_entity.type
_entity.pdbx_description
1 polymer ?
#
loop_
_entity_poly.entity_id
_entity_poly.type
_entity_poly.pdbx_seq_one_letter_code
_entity_poly.pdbx_strand_id
1 'polypeptide(L)'
;MEQYEPDRLTPAQAAAVRRSLRNGRAAMTRRSLLRASAGGALTVGGLGALSACGIPAAGKTQGGTSAEDHSKQEKVVNFSNWTEYIDLDDSGKHHPTLETFARRTGIQVKYTEDINDNNEFFAKIKPQLAAGQDTGRDLVVLTDWLAARMIRLGWVQKLDPSNLPHAYTNLSPQFRNPDWDPGRAYSYPWQGIPTIIAFNKKALDGIEVKSVSDLLDNPKLKGRVSFLSEMRDSIGMTLLDMGKDPAKFTDDDFDAVIARLQKAVDKGQIRRFTGNDYTSDLTKGDIAACVAWAGDIVQLKHDSPDVDFIIPDSGYMTSTDNMLVPNKARHKTNAERLIDFYYEPEQAAALAAYINYATPVEGVKPYLAKIDKDAANNPLIVPDKAMQAKSHSFRSLSQKEETAYEEKFAKLTGA
;
A
#
# COMPACT_ATOMS: atom_id res chain seq x y z
N MET A 1 -13.61 -5.09 44.93
CA MET A 1 -13.30 -5.44 43.51
C MET A 1 -13.07 -4.12 42.79
N GLU A 2 -11.82 -3.66 42.81
CA GLU A 2 -11.39 -2.45 42.09
C GLU A 2 -11.31 -2.77 40.61
N GLN A 3 -12.02 -1.97 39.80
CA GLN A 3 -11.94 -2.05 38.35
C GLN A 3 -10.60 -1.44 37.92
N TYR A 4 -9.75 -2.28 37.35
CA TYR A 4 -8.50 -1.87 36.68
C TYR A 4 -8.86 -1.17 35.38
N GLU A 5 -8.74 0.16 35.30
CA GLU A 5 -8.71 0.93 34.05
C GLU A 5 -7.28 0.88 33.49
N PRO A 6 -7.08 0.43 32.23
CA PRO A 6 -5.75 0.50 31.63
C PRO A 6 -5.39 1.97 31.36
N ASP A 7 -4.22 2.38 31.84
CA ASP A 7 -3.63 3.71 31.59
C ASP A 7 -3.60 4.00 30.09
N ARG A 8 -4.38 4.99 29.67
CA ARG A 8 -4.40 5.48 28.30
C ARG A 8 -3.25 6.44 28.11
N LEU A 9 -2.34 6.11 27.17
CA LEU A 9 -1.34 7.08 26.71
C LEU A 9 -2.02 8.32 26.18
N THR A 10 -1.53 9.47 26.59
CA THR A 10 -1.90 10.74 25.94
C THR A 10 -1.32 10.76 24.51
N PRO A 11 -1.94 11.51 23.58
CA PRO A 11 -1.41 11.66 22.21
C PRO A 11 0.08 12.06 22.15
N ALA A 12 0.53 12.85 23.15
CA ALA A 12 1.93 13.24 23.31
C ALA A 12 2.85 12.08 23.70
N GLN A 13 2.37 11.14 24.52
CA GLN A 13 3.13 9.94 24.92
C GLN A 13 3.23 8.93 23.76
N ALA A 14 2.15 8.74 23.01
CA ALA A 14 2.16 7.90 21.80
C ALA A 14 3.13 8.47 20.72
N ALA A 15 3.16 9.79 20.56
CA ALA A 15 4.11 10.47 19.68
C ALA A 15 5.57 10.31 20.16
N ALA A 16 5.81 10.36 21.49
CA ALA A 16 7.14 10.19 22.06
C ALA A 16 7.71 8.77 21.86
N VAL A 17 6.85 7.74 21.97
CA VAL A 17 7.23 6.35 21.72
C VAL A 17 7.56 6.14 20.23
N ARG A 18 6.74 6.68 19.33
CA ARG A 18 7.02 6.69 17.87
C ARG A 18 8.35 7.37 17.54
N ARG A 19 8.69 8.46 18.23
CA ARG A 19 9.95 9.19 18.07
C ARG A 19 11.16 8.37 18.53
N SER A 20 11.07 7.62 19.63
CA SER A 20 12.17 6.81 20.16
C SER A 20 12.48 5.61 19.24
N LEU A 21 11.46 5.00 18.64
CA LEU A 21 11.60 3.88 17.69
C LEU A 21 12.23 4.33 16.37
N ARG A 22 11.91 5.55 15.89
CA ARG A 22 12.50 6.14 14.68
C ARG A 22 13.98 6.51 14.84
N ASN A 23 14.39 7.02 16.01
CA ASN A 23 15.77 7.40 16.28
C ASN A 23 16.71 6.22 16.51
N GLY A 24 16.18 5.06 16.91
CA GLY A 24 16.97 3.83 17.09
C GLY A 24 17.39 3.15 15.76
N ARG A 25 16.69 3.43 14.66
CA ARG A 25 16.96 2.80 13.33
C ARG A 25 17.87 3.61 12.41
N ALA A 26 18.20 4.85 12.72
CA ALA A 26 19.06 5.71 11.89
C ALA A 26 20.56 5.31 11.84
N ALA A 27 20.96 4.21 12.46
CA ALA A 27 22.38 3.84 12.64
C ALA A 27 22.88 2.65 11.80
N MET A 28 22.10 2.13 10.84
CA MET A 28 22.60 1.09 9.92
C MET A 28 22.75 1.63 8.49
N THR A 29 23.92 2.17 8.18
CA THR A 29 24.22 2.60 6.81
C THR A 29 24.62 1.41 5.93
N ARG A 30 24.26 1.46 4.63
CA ARG A 30 24.58 0.45 3.60
C ARG A 30 26.07 0.06 3.51
N ARG A 31 26.97 0.81 4.15
CA ARG A 31 28.41 0.54 4.21
C ARG A 31 28.79 -0.61 5.16
N SER A 32 27.96 -0.98 6.11
CA SER A 32 28.25 -2.10 7.03
C SER A 32 27.89 -3.48 6.45
N LEU A 33 26.98 -3.55 5.46
CA LEU A 33 26.60 -4.82 4.82
C LEU A 33 27.60 -5.31 3.76
N LEU A 34 28.37 -4.39 3.14
CA LEU A 34 29.35 -4.74 2.10
C LEU A 34 30.70 -5.26 2.62
N ARG A 35 30.93 -5.28 3.94
CA ARG A 35 32.17 -5.77 4.53
C ARG A 35 32.12 -7.23 5.01
N ALA A 36 30.97 -7.89 4.96
CA ALA A 36 30.81 -9.26 5.44
C ALA A 36 30.86 -10.35 4.35
N SER A 37 31.05 -9.99 3.07
CA SER A 37 31.02 -10.96 1.95
C SER A 37 32.31 -11.00 1.11
N ALA A 38 33.46 -10.87 1.73
CA ALA A 38 34.76 -11.09 1.07
C ALA A 38 35.48 -12.29 1.68
N GLY A 39 35.24 -13.47 1.17
CA GLY A 39 36.02 -14.65 1.56
C GLY A 39 35.43 -15.96 1.04
N GLY A 40 35.94 -16.48 -0.08
CA GLY A 40 35.66 -17.87 -0.50
C GLY A 40 35.67 -18.08 -2.01
N ALA A 41 36.77 -18.56 -2.53
CA ALA A 41 37.16 -18.65 -3.94
C ALA A 41 36.58 -19.88 -4.70
N LEU A 42 36.42 -19.67 -6.01
CA LEU A 42 36.73 -20.54 -7.18
C LEU A 42 36.34 -22.03 -7.18
N THR A 43 35.51 -22.42 -8.14
CA THR A 43 35.91 -23.45 -9.15
C THR A 43 35.08 -23.33 -10.43
N VAL A 44 35.79 -23.64 -11.52
CA VAL A 44 35.53 -23.56 -12.95
C VAL A 44 34.58 -24.67 -13.46
N GLY A 45 33.80 -24.33 -14.50
CA GLY A 45 33.50 -25.29 -15.57
C GLY A 45 32.03 -25.42 -15.98
N GLY A 46 31.69 -25.07 -17.21
CA GLY A 46 30.50 -25.54 -17.88
C GLY A 46 29.77 -24.51 -18.76
N LEU A 47 30.26 -24.33 -19.99
CA LEU A 47 29.51 -23.69 -21.09
C LEU A 47 28.26 -24.51 -21.41
N GLY A 48 27.09 -23.93 -21.36
CA GLY A 48 25.83 -24.54 -21.73
C GLY A 48 24.73 -23.51 -21.99
N ALA A 49 24.55 -23.21 -23.27
CA ALA A 49 23.34 -22.73 -23.93
C ALA A 49 22.42 -21.73 -23.18
N LEU A 50 22.50 -20.45 -23.55
CA LEU A 50 21.46 -19.45 -23.41
C LEU A 50 20.24 -19.86 -24.25
N SER A 51 19.34 -20.63 -23.65
CA SER A 51 17.98 -20.79 -24.17
C SER A 51 17.15 -19.64 -23.65
N ALA A 52 16.71 -18.75 -24.53
CA ALA A 52 15.69 -17.74 -24.25
C ALA A 52 14.47 -18.42 -23.62
N CYS A 53 14.29 -18.29 -22.32
CA CYS A 53 13.05 -18.70 -21.65
C CYS A 53 11.93 -17.77 -22.06
N GLY A 54 11.28 -18.09 -23.17
CA GLY A 54 9.96 -17.57 -23.48
C GLY A 54 9.03 -17.90 -22.32
N ILE A 55 8.33 -16.88 -21.79
CA ILE A 55 7.26 -17.06 -20.83
C ILE A 55 6.22 -17.97 -21.48
N PRO A 56 5.86 -19.12 -20.86
CA PRO A 56 4.81 -19.94 -21.44
C PRO A 56 3.53 -19.10 -21.52
N ALA A 57 2.92 -19.04 -22.69
CA ALA A 57 1.56 -18.54 -22.84
C ALA A 57 0.70 -19.28 -21.81
N ALA A 58 -0.29 -18.56 -21.19
CA ALA A 58 -1.19 -19.09 -20.19
C ALA A 58 -1.85 -20.39 -20.64
N GLY A 59 -1.11 -21.48 -20.50
CA GLY A 59 -1.61 -22.84 -20.64
C GLY A 59 -2.49 -23.11 -19.44
N LYS A 60 -3.67 -23.65 -19.68
CA LYS A 60 -4.59 -24.15 -18.64
C LYS A 60 -3.78 -24.87 -17.56
N THR A 61 -3.64 -24.27 -16.40
CA THR A 61 -3.03 -24.91 -15.23
C THR A 61 -3.90 -26.10 -14.86
N GLN A 62 -3.48 -27.28 -15.28
CA GLN A 62 -4.01 -28.55 -14.78
C GLN A 62 -3.44 -28.75 -13.37
N GLY A 63 -4.13 -28.26 -12.40
CA GLY A 63 -3.85 -28.47 -10.99
C GLY A 63 -4.75 -27.55 -10.19
N GLY A 64 -5.68 -28.10 -9.42
CA GLY A 64 -6.60 -27.31 -8.62
C GLY A 64 -5.86 -26.24 -7.82
N THR A 65 -6.40 -25.03 -7.83
CA THR A 65 -5.82 -23.86 -7.15
C THR A 65 -5.84 -23.99 -5.62
N SER A 66 -6.71 -24.84 -5.07
CA SER A 66 -6.86 -25.09 -3.63
C SER A 66 -5.94 -26.20 -3.14
N ALA A 67 -5.42 -26.05 -1.92
CA ALA A 67 -4.90 -27.13 -1.10
C ALA A 67 -6.04 -27.78 -0.29
N GLU A 68 -5.76 -28.90 0.37
CA GLU A 68 -6.60 -29.35 1.49
C GLU A 68 -6.51 -28.30 2.61
N ASP A 69 -7.66 -27.87 3.11
CA ASP A 69 -7.74 -26.87 4.19
C ASP A 69 -7.59 -27.55 5.55
N HIS A 70 -6.46 -27.34 6.20
CA HIS A 70 -6.11 -27.87 7.53
C HIS A 70 -6.57 -26.98 8.69
N SER A 71 -7.34 -25.91 8.44
CA SER A 71 -7.79 -24.93 9.45
C SER A 71 -8.53 -25.53 10.65
N LYS A 72 -9.17 -26.69 10.46
CA LYS A 72 -9.87 -27.37 11.56
C LYS A 72 -8.88 -28.00 12.57
N GLN A 73 -7.79 -28.56 12.05
CA GLN A 73 -6.77 -29.28 12.83
C GLN A 73 -5.67 -28.33 13.32
N GLU A 74 -5.27 -27.40 12.47
CA GLU A 74 -4.16 -26.50 12.70
C GLU A 74 -4.70 -25.07 12.92
N LYS A 75 -4.71 -24.61 14.18
CA LYS A 75 -5.21 -23.28 14.57
C LYS A 75 -4.15 -22.21 14.39
N VAL A 76 -3.73 -21.97 13.14
CA VAL A 76 -2.68 -21.03 12.78
C VAL A 76 -3.02 -20.30 11.46
N VAL A 77 -2.49 -19.07 11.33
CA VAL A 77 -2.42 -18.29 10.08
C VAL A 77 -1.02 -17.75 9.92
N ASN A 78 -0.39 -18.01 8.77
CA ASN A 78 0.87 -17.37 8.38
C ASN A 78 0.54 -16.12 7.56
N PHE A 79 0.71 -14.94 8.15
CA PHE A 79 0.30 -13.66 7.60
C PHE A 79 1.50 -12.80 7.25
N SER A 80 1.71 -12.54 5.94
CA SER A 80 2.74 -11.63 5.43
C SER A 80 2.15 -10.27 5.09
N ASN A 81 2.77 -9.22 5.59
CA ASN A 81 2.32 -7.85 5.42
C ASN A 81 3.50 -6.90 5.20
N TRP A 82 3.22 -5.65 4.94
CA TRP A 82 4.16 -4.56 4.83
C TRP A 82 4.70 -4.15 6.20
N THR A 83 5.87 -3.51 6.20
CA THR A 83 6.48 -2.99 7.42
C THR A 83 5.62 -1.89 8.04
N GLU A 84 5.44 -1.95 9.38
CA GLU A 84 4.68 -0.94 10.16
C GLU A 84 3.21 -0.77 9.71
N TYR A 85 2.60 -1.83 9.20
CA TYR A 85 1.26 -1.79 8.62
C TYR A 85 0.21 -2.57 9.43
N ILE A 86 0.47 -2.72 10.73
CA ILE A 86 -0.45 -3.26 11.73
C ILE A 86 -0.19 -2.58 13.08
N ASP A 87 -1.19 -2.58 13.97
CA ASP A 87 -1.07 -2.02 15.30
C ASP A 87 0.02 -2.69 16.13
N LEU A 88 0.74 -1.88 16.89
CA LEU A 88 1.81 -2.31 17.78
C LEU A 88 1.63 -1.62 19.15
N ASP A 89 1.87 -2.35 20.23
CA ASP A 89 1.82 -1.80 21.58
C ASP A 89 3.02 -0.88 21.88
N ASP A 90 2.99 -0.21 23.02
CA ASP A 90 4.05 0.71 23.44
C ASP A 90 5.41 0.03 23.66
N SER A 91 5.43 -1.29 23.91
CA SER A 91 6.66 -2.05 24.01
C SER A 91 7.31 -2.34 22.67
N GLY A 92 6.58 -2.16 21.57
CA GLY A 92 7.01 -2.48 20.22
C GLY A 92 7.15 -3.98 19.95
N LYS A 93 6.46 -4.82 20.70
CA LYS A 93 6.60 -6.29 20.64
C LYS A 93 5.30 -7.04 20.40
N HIS A 94 4.16 -6.43 20.70
CA HIS A 94 2.87 -7.09 20.66
C HIS A 94 1.94 -6.38 19.69
N HIS A 95 1.10 -7.16 19.01
CA HIS A 95 0.06 -6.68 18.10
C HIS A 95 -1.31 -6.87 18.76
N PRO A 96 -1.88 -5.85 19.44
CA PRO A 96 -3.09 -5.97 20.26
C PRO A 96 -4.30 -6.54 19.51
N THR A 97 -4.48 -6.17 18.22
CA THR A 97 -5.59 -6.72 17.43
C THR A 97 -5.38 -8.20 17.10
N LEU A 98 -4.16 -8.64 16.76
CA LEU A 98 -3.86 -10.06 16.51
C LEU A 98 -4.01 -10.89 17.80
N GLU A 99 -3.60 -10.37 18.94
CA GLU A 99 -3.80 -11.04 20.23
C GLU A 99 -5.30 -11.16 20.58
N THR A 100 -6.08 -10.12 20.26
CA THR A 100 -7.54 -10.15 20.43
C THR A 100 -8.17 -11.20 19.53
N PHE A 101 -7.75 -11.30 18.27
CA PHE A 101 -8.17 -12.36 17.38
C PHE A 101 -7.83 -13.75 17.94
N ALA A 102 -6.61 -13.95 18.39
CA ALA A 102 -6.17 -15.23 18.95
C ALA A 102 -6.96 -15.61 20.21
N ARG A 103 -7.22 -14.66 21.11
CA ARG A 103 -8.06 -14.93 22.32
C ARG A 103 -9.50 -15.30 21.97
N ARG A 104 -10.10 -14.65 20.94
CA ARG A 104 -11.49 -14.87 20.54
C ARG A 104 -11.71 -16.16 19.76
N THR A 105 -10.72 -16.56 18.96
CA THR A 105 -10.89 -17.68 18.00
C THR A 105 -10.06 -18.91 18.33
N GLY A 106 -9.06 -18.78 19.18
CA GLY A 106 -8.04 -19.81 19.41
C GLY A 106 -7.03 -19.96 18.27
N ILE A 107 -7.10 -19.11 17.21
CA ILE A 107 -6.21 -19.16 16.06
C ILE A 107 -5.02 -18.25 16.30
N GLN A 108 -3.80 -18.81 16.27
CA GLN A 108 -2.57 -18.05 16.39
C GLN A 108 -2.17 -17.44 15.04
N VAL A 109 -1.76 -16.18 15.03
CA VAL A 109 -1.27 -15.51 13.82
C VAL A 109 0.27 -15.42 13.90
N LYS A 110 0.92 -16.06 12.93
CA LYS A 110 2.35 -15.90 12.68
C LYS A 110 2.52 -14.73 11.71
N TYR A 111 2.65 -13.55 12.27
CA TYR A 111 2.77 -12.30 11.53
C TYR A 111 4.22 -12.08 11.10
N THR A 112 4.41 -11.66 9.86
CA THR A 112 5.73 -11.39 9.27
C THR A 112 5.66 -10.14 8.41
N GLU A 113 6.52 -9.17 8.68
CA GLU A 113 6.75 -7.98 7.85
C GLU A 113 7.84 -8.31 6.80
N ASP A 114 7.46 -8.97 5.71
CA ASP A 114 8.39 -9.41 4.67
C ASP A 114 8.03 -8.89 3.27
N ILE A 115 7.14 -7.90 3.22
CA ILE A 115 6.78 -7.15 2.02
C ILE A 115 7.31 -5.73 2.17
N ASN A 116 8.26 -5.36 1.30
CA ASN A 116 8.84 -4.03 1.24
C ASN A 116 8.58 -3.34 -0.10
N ASP A 117 8.37 -4.15 -1.15
CA ASP A 117 8.06 -3.74 -2.50
C ASP A 117 7.28 -4.87 -3.20
N ASN A 118 6.25 -4.50 -3.98
CA ASN A 118 5.41 -5.47 -4.67
C ASN A 118 6.19 -6.34 -5.66
N ASN A 119 7.08 -5.76 -6.45
CA ASN A 119 7.83 -6.50 -7.48
C ASN A 119 8.87 -7.43 -6.82
N GLU A 120 9.55 -6.96 -5.77
CA GLU A 120 10.49 -7.76 -4.99
C GLU A 120 9.77 -8.96 -4.36
N PHE A 121 8.65 -8.70 -3.68
CA PHE A 121 7.86 -9.76 -3.06
C PHE A 121 7.30 -10.75 -4.09
N PHE A 122 6.77 -10.24 -5.20
CA PHE A 122 6.29 -11.09 -6.30
C PHE A 122 7.40 -11.97 -6.87
N ALA A 123 8.59 -11.42 -7.11
CA ALA A 123 9.75 -12.20 -7.59
C ALA A 123 10.14 -13.31 -6.60
N LYS A 124 10.02 -13.05 -5.29
CA LYS A 124 10.31 -14.02 -4.21
C LYS A 124 9.35 -15.21 -4.22
N ILE A 125 8.03 -14.99 -4.42
CA ILE A 125 7.01 -16.04 -4.34
C ILE A 125 6.64 -16.67 -5.69
N LYS A 126 6.94 -15.98 -6.79
CA LYS A 126 6.62 -16.40 -8.17
C LYS A 126 7.08 -17.82 -8.51
N PRO A 127 8.32 -18.26 -8.20
CA PRO A 127 8.76 -19.62 -8.56
C PRO A 127 7.89 -20.71 -7.94
N GLN A 128 7.49 -20.57 -6.68
CA GLN A 128 6.63 -21.51 -5.96
C GLN A 128 5.21 -21.52 -6.55
N LEU A 129 4.61 -20.36 -6.76
CA LEU A 129 3.28 -20.25 -7.34
C LEU A 129 3.21 -20.79 -8.76
N ALA A 130 4.21 -20.50 -9.59
CA ALA A 130 4.31 -21.03 -10.95
C ALA A 130 4.48 -22.55 -10.99
N ALA A 131 5.15 -23.14 -9.98
CA ALA A 131 5.28 -24.58 -9.81
C ALA A 131 4.06 -25.23 -9.12
N GLY A 132 3.02 -24.47 -8.77
CA GLY A 132 1.85 -24.96 -8.02
C GLY A 132 2.18 -25.42 -6.61
N GLN A 133 3.19 -24.84 -5.99
CA GLN A 133 3.66 -25.16 -4.64
C GLN A 133 3.11 -24.19 -3.60
N ASP A 134 3.06 -24.63 -2.34
CA ASP A 134 2.76 -23.79 -1.19
C ASP A 134 3.90 -22.78 -0.97
N THR A 135 3.53 -21.52 -0.77
CA THR A 135 4.48 -20.45 -0.44
C THR A 135 4.79 -20.36 1.07
N GLY A 136 4.13 -21.19 1.88
CA GLY A 136 4.17 -21.12 3.34
C GLY A 136 3.39 -19.94 3.93
N ARG A 137 2.62 -19.23 3.10
CA ARG A 137 1.78 -18.08 3.49
C ARG A 137 0.32 -18.39 3.30
N ASP A 138 -0.50 -18.06 4.30
CA ASP A 138 -1.95 -18.25 4.24
C ASP A 138 -2.67 -16.95 3.85
N LEU A 139 -2.09 -15.80 4.23
CA LEU A 139 -2.60 -14.47 3.93
C LEU A 139 -1.44 -13.55 3.53
N VAL A 140 -1.64 -12.77 2.47
CA VAL A 140 -0.71 -11.74 2.01
C VAL A 140 -1.45 -10.44 1.70
N VAL A 141 -0.79 -9.29 1.86
CA VAL A 141 -1.35 -7.97 1.55
C VAL A 141 -0.61 -7.36 0.37
N LEU A 142 -1.31 -7.14 -0.75
CA LEU A 142 -0.72 -6.65 -2.00
C LEU A 142 -1.54 -5.51 -2.60
N THR A 143 -0.86 -4.57 -3.23
CA THR A 143 -1.50 -3.45 -3.93
C THR A 143 -2.36 -3.92 -5.10
N ASP A 144 -3.39 -3.17 -5.45
CA ASP A 144 -4.41 -3.47 -6.49
C ASP A 144 -3.85 -4.13 -7.74
N TRP A 145 -2.84 -3.55 -8.34
CA TRP A 145 -2.30 -4.02 -9.62
C TRP A 145 -1.63 -5.40 -9.49
N LEU A 146 -0.96 -5.67 -8.35
CA LEU A 146 -0.37 -6.97 -8.12
C LEU A 146 -1.43 -8.00 -7.71
N ALA A 147 -2.44 -7.60 -6.92
CA ALA A 147 -3.60 -8.42 -6.64
C ALA A 147 -4.31 -8.84 -7.94
N ALA A 148 -4.57 -7.88 -8.84
CA ALA A 148 -5.14 -8.13 -10.16
C ALA A 148 -4.28 -9.09 -11.00
N ARG A 149 -2.95 -8.90 -11.00
CA ARG A 149 -1.99 -9.80 -11.66
C ARG A 149 -2.06 -11.22 -11.09
N MET A 150 -2.10 -11.37 -9.78
CA MET A 150 -2.18 -12.66 -9.09
C MET A 150 -3.49 -13.39 -9.42
N ILE A 151 -4.61 -12.67 -9.45
CA ILE A 151 -5.93 -13.22 -9.84
C ILE A 151 -5.90 -13.66 -11.31
N ARG A 152 -5.41 -12.82 -12.22
CA ARG A 152 -5.30 -13.12 -13.66
C ARG A 152 -4.43 -14.35 -13.94
N LEU A 153 -3.36 -14.56 -13.16
CA LEU A 153 -2.50 -15.74 -13.25
C LEU A 153 -3.12 -16.98 -12.61
N GLY A 154 -4.24 -16.86 -11.90
CA GLY A 154 -4.86 -17.96 -11.17
C GLY A 154 -4.02 -18.40 -9.97
N TRP A 155 -3.31 -17.50 -9.31
CA TRP A 155 -2.38 -17.78 -8.21
C TRP A 155 -2.92 -17.51 -6.81
N VAL A 156 -4.20 -17.15 -6.73
CA VAL A 156 -4.93 -16.96 -5.48
C VAL A 156 -6.20 -17.80 -5.43
N GLN A 157 -6.62 -18.15 -4.24
CA GLN A 157 -7.82 -18.94 -3.99
C GLN A 157 -9.05 -18.04 -3.95
N LYS A 158 -10.17 -18.54 -4.49
CA LYS A 158 -11.46 -17.90 -4.31
C LYS A 158 -11.87 -17.95 -2.85
N LEU A 159 -12.34 -16.84 -2.31
CA LEU A 159 -12.81 -16.72 -0.94
C LEU A 159 -14.20 -17.32 -0.79
N ASP A 160 -14.50 -17.83 0.41
CA ASP A 160 -15.82 -18.33 0.77
C ASP A 160 -16.61 -17.24 1.52
N PRO A 161 -17.67 -16.67 0.91
CA PRO A 161 -18.46 -15.60 1.55
C PRO A 161 -19.08 -16.01 2.90
N SER A 162 -19.29 -17.32 3.13
CA SER A 162 -19.85 -17.80 4.41
C SER A 162 -18.92 -17.59 5.60
N ASN A 163 -17.62 -17.42 5.36
CA ASN A 163 -16.60 -17.12 6.38
C ASN A 163 -16.37 -15.61 6.54
N LEU A 164 -17.05 -14.74 5.76
CA LEU A 164 -16.79 -13.32 5.63
C LEU A 164 -18.03 -12.43 5.84
N PRO A 165 -18.89 -12.70 6.84
CA PRO A 165 -20.15 -11.96 7.02
C PRO A 165 -19.94 -10.47 7.33
N HIS A 166 -18.93 -10.10 8.14
CA HIS A 166 -18.62 -8.70 8.43
C HIS A 166 -17.97 -8.02 7.22
N ALA A 167 -17.04 -8.70 6.54
CA ALA A 167 -16.39 -8.16 5.36
C ALA A 167 -17.43 -7.87 4.24
N TYR A 168 -18.37 -8.75 4.03
CA TYR A 168 -19.45 -8.54 3.06
C TYR A 168 -20.35 -7.36 3.43
N THR A 169 -20.72 -7.25 4.72
CA THR A 169 -21.66 -6.23 5.21
C THR A 169 -21.03 -4.86 5.31
N ASN A 170 -19.81 -4.79 5.87
CA ASN A 170 -19.20 -3.56 6.33
C ASN A 170 -18.18 -2.97 5.33
N LEU A 171 -17.91 -3.66 4.20
CA LEU A 171 -17.07 -3.07 3.16
C LEU A 171 -17.72 -1.82 2.57
N SER A 172 -16.98 -0.72 2.53
CA SER A 172 -17.44 0.54 1.94
C SER A 172 -17.81 0.36 0.46
N PRO A 173 -18.94 0.94 0.00
CA PRO A 173 -19.46 0.74 -1.35
C PRO A 173 -18.46 1.03 -2.47
N GLN A 174 -17.60 2.04 -2.29
CA GLN A 174 -16.59 2.42 -3.28
C GLN A 174 -15.57 1.31 -3.59
N PHE A 175 -15.36 0.36 -2.68
CA PHE A 175 -14.40 -0.73 -2.84
C PHE A 175 -15.03 -2.08 -3.23
N ARG A 176 -16.36 -2.16 -3.41
CA ARG A 176 -17.08 -3.44 -3.59
C ARG A 176 -16.83 -4.10 -4.94
N ASN A 177 -16.68 -3.33 -5.99
CA ASN A 177 -16.66 -3.84 -7.37
C ASN A 177 -15.50 -3.26 -8.19
N PRO A 178 -14.24 -3.54 -7.87
CA PRO A 178 -13.15 -3.21 -8.77
C PRO A 178 -13.29 -4.06 -10.04
N ASP A 179 -12.89 -3.52 -11.18
CA ASP A 179 -12.99 -4.18 -12.49
C ASP A 179 -12.20 -5.50 -12.56
N TRP A 180 -11.12 -5.62 -11.77
CA TRP A 180 -10.23 -6.77 -11.71
C TRP A 180 -10.67 -7.88 -10.74
N ASP A 181 -11.59 -7.60 -9.81
CA ASP A 181 -12.17 -8.57 -8.86
C ASP A 181 -13.64 -8.22 -8.55
N PRO A 182 -14.55 -8.35 -9.53
CA PRO A 182 -15.96 -8.03 -9.34
C PRO A 182 -16.59 -8.83 -8.19
N GLY A 183 -17.25 -8.12 -7.27
CA GLY A 183 -17.87 -8.73 -6.10
C GLY A 183 -16.90 -9.25 -5.05
N ARG A 184 -15.60 -8.89 -5.15
CA ARG A 184 -14.58 -9.30 -4.18
C ARG A 184 -14.52 -10.82 -3.99
N ALA A 185 -14.47 -11.54 -5.12
CA ALA A 185 -14.45 -13.00 -5.10
C ALA A 185 -13.11 -13.57 -4.60
N TYR A 186 -12.02 -12.80 -4.68
CA TYR A 186 -10.64 -13.25 -4.38
C TYR A 186 -9.94 -12.38 -3.35
N SER A 187 -10.41 -11.16 -3.09
CA SER A 187 -9.70 -10.21 -2.26
C SER A 187 -10.63 -9.36 -1.41
N TYR A 188 -10.10 -8.85 -0.30
CA TYR A 188 -10.72 -7.77 0.47
C TYR A 188 -9.68 -6.70 0.79
N PRO A 189 -9.99 -5.41 0.66
CA PRO A 189 -9.08 -4.32 1.00
C PRO A 189 -8.59 -4.41 2.45
N TRP A 190 -7.27 -4.24 2.63
CA TRP A 190 -6.67 -4.00 3.93
C TRP A 190 -6.82 -2.53 4.31
N GLN A 191 -6.37 -1.64 3.42
CA GLN A 191 -6.52 -0.19 3.54
C GLN A 191 -6.69 0.46 2.17
N GLY A 192 -7.31 1.64 2.17
CA GLY A 192 -7.29 2.56 1.04
C GLY A 192 -6.07 3.48 1.10
N ILE A 193 -5.51 3.80 -0.05
CA ILE A 193 -4.32 4.64 -0.19
C ILE A 193 -4.67 5.85 -1.06
N PRO A 194 -5.16 6.96 -0.48
CA PRO A 194 -5.34 8.20 -1.20
C PRO A 194 -4.00 8.83 -1.57
N THR A 195 -3.84 9.24 -2.83
CA THR A 195 -2.69 10.00 -3.33
C THR A 195 -3.10 11.44 -3.53
N ILE A 196 -2.41 12.34 -2.86
CA ILE A 196 -2.74 13.76 -2.71
C ILE A 196 -1.54 14.65 -3.06
N ILE A 197 -1.71 15.96 -3.01
CA ILE A 197 -0.59 16.91 -3.07
C ILE A 197 -0.26 17.36 -1.65
N ALA A 198 0.98 17.15 -1.23
CA ALA A 198 1.51 17.62 0.04
C ALA A 198 2.51 18.75 -0.17
N PHE A 199 2.66 19.62 0.83
CA PHE A 199 3.58 20.74 0.78
C PHE A 199 4.10 21.14 2.16
N ASN A 200 5.24 21.84 2.19
CA ASN A 200 5.79 22.49 3.37
C ASN A 200 5.52 24.02 3.26
N LYS A 201 4.73 24.54 4.18
CA LYS A 201 4.29 25.97 4.21
C LYS A 201 5.47 26.95 4.18
N LYS A 202 6.51 26.68 4.98
CA LYS A 202 7.72 27.53 5.02
C LYS A 202 8.48 27.45 3.70
N ALA A 203 8.61 26.25 3.15
CA ALA A 203 9.31 26.05 1.89
C ALA A 203 8.55 26.63 0.70
N LEU A 204 7.22 26.70 0.73
CA LEU A 204 6.43 27.39 -0.30
C LEU A 204 6.63 28.91 -0.30
N ASP A 205 6.96 29.51 0.85
CA ASP A 205 7.22 30.95 0.96
C ASP A 205 6.14 31.82 0.30
N GLY A 206 4.87 31.54 0.64
CA GLY A 206 3.71 32.24 0.11
C GLY A 206 3.26 31.82 -1.29
N ILE A 207 3.91 30.85 -1.93
CA ILE A 207 3.44 30.26 -3.19
C ILE A 207 2.20 29.41 -2.89
N GLU A 208 1.13 29.65 -3.62
CA GLU A 208 -0.08 28.84 -3.54
C GLU A 208 0.04 27.64 -4.50
N VAL A 209 -0.33 26.44 -4.00
CA VAL A 209 -0.39 25.19 -4.76
C VAL A 209 -1.80 24.63 -4.66
N LYS A 210 -2.48 24.39 -5.78
CA LYS A 210 -3.85 23.87 -5.87
C LYS A 210 -3.99 22.67 -6.79
N SER A 211 -3.02 22.43 -7.65
CA SER A 211 -3.11 21.46 -8.75
C SER A 211 -1.75 20.82 -9.05
N VAL A 212 -1.77 19.75 -9.83
CA VAL A 212 -0.54 19.16 -10.41
C VAL A 212 0.11 20.14 -11.39
N SER A 213 -0.68 20.93 -12.10
CA SER A 213 -0.16 22.00 -12.97
C SER A 213 0.71 23.00 -12.21
N ASP A 214 0.34 23.37 -10.97
CA ASP A 214 1.15 24.26 -10.17
C ASP A 214 2.53 23.65 -9.86
N LEU A 215 2.60 22.34 -9.62
CA LEU A 215 3.87 21.64 -9.42
C LEU A 215 4.71 21.61 -10.69
N LEU A 216 4.08 21.39 -11.86
CA LEU A 216 4.78 21.19 -13.12
C LEU A 216 5.18 22.49 -13.84
N ASP A 217 4.38 23.55 -13.68
CA ASP A 217 4.48 24.73 -14.52
C ASP A 217 4.91 26.01 -13.76
N ASN A 218 4.84 26.03 -12.40
CA ASN A 218 5.26 27.21 -11.63
C ASN A 218 6.80 27.30 -11.54
N PRO A 219 7.44 28.30 -12.20
CA PRO A 219 8.89 28.39 -12.23
C PRO A 219 9.54 28.66 -10.87
N LYS A 220 8.77 29.18 -9.89
CA LYS A 220 9.26 29.39 -8.52
C LYS A 220 9.46 28.08 -7.75
N LEU A 221 8.84 26.99 -8.23
CA LEU A 221 8.97 25.65 -7.65
C LEU A 221 10.02 24.79 -8.39
N LYS A 222 10.77 25.36 -9.35
CA LYS A 222 11.77 24.62 -10.13
C LYS A 222 12.79 23.92 -9.22
N GLY A 223 12.95 22.60 -9.42
CA GLY A 223 13.85 21.74 -8.65
C GLY A 223 13.42 21.53 -7.18
N ARG A 224 12.20 21.93 -6.83
CA ARG A 224 11.68 21.85 -5.47
C ARG A 224 10.38 21.07 -5.36
N VAL A 225 10.06 20.26 -6.38
CA VAL A 225 8.91 19.35 -6.38
C VAL A 225 9.37 17.93 -6.64
N SER A 226 8.65 16.94 -6.11
CA SER A 226 8.85 15.53 -6.41
C SER A 226 7.53 14.85 -6.74
N PHE A 227 7.64 13.75 -7.49
CA PHE A 227 6.55 12.86 -7.84
C PHE A 227 6.84 11.47 -7.30
N LEU A 228 5.82 10.61 -7.23
CA LEU A 228 6.00 9.24 -6.80
C LEU A 228 6.62 8.38 -7.91
N SER A 229 7.51 7.48 -7.53
CA SER A 229 8.01 6.42 -8.41
C SER A 229 6.96 5.35 -8.72
N GLU A 230 5.83 5.35 -8.01
CA GLU A 230 4.67 4.53 -8.38
C GLU A 230 3.98 5.15 -9.61
N MET A 231 4.02 4.40 -10.71
CA MET A 231 3.52 4.85 -12.01
C MET A 231 2.05 5.27 -11.96
N ARG A 232 1.21 4.46 -11.34
CA ARG A 232 -0.24 4.67 -11.35
C ARG A 232 -0.65 5.93 -10.62
N ASP A 233 0.05 6.27 -9.56
CA ASP A 233 -0.17 7.49 -8.80
C ASP A 233 0.25 8.72 -9.59
N SER A 234 1.48 8.76 -10.08
CA SER A 234 2.03 9.92 -10.80
C SER A 234 1.31 10.16 -12.13
N ILE A 235 1.04 9.10 -12.90
CA ILE A 235 0.28 9.19 -14.15
C ILE A 235 -1.18 9.55 -13.86
N GLY A 236 -1.81 8.91 -12.88
CA GLY A 236 -3.22 9.13 -12.54
C GLY A 236 -3.49 10.55 -12.08
N MET A 237 -2.69 11.09 -11.18
CA MET A 237 -2.78 12.49 -10.73
C MET A 237 -2.60 13.47 -11.88
N THR A 238 -1.70 13.16 -12.82
CA THR A 238 -1.47 14.01 -13.99
C THR A 238 -2.60 13.89 -15.02
N LEU A 239 -3.19 12.69 -15.21
CA LEU A 239 -4.40 12.51 -16.04
C LEU A 239 -5.56 13.35 -15.51
N LEU A 240 -5.83 13.31 -14.21
CA LEU A 240 -6.89 14.11 -13.57
C LEU A 240 -6.67 15.61 -13.81
N ASP A 241 -5.45 16.09 -13.64
CA ASP A 241 -5.09 17.49 -13.88
C ASP A 241 -5.26 17.90 -15.36
N MET A 242 -5.12 16.95 -16.30
CA MET A 242 -5.39 17.14 -17.73
C MET A 242 -6.87 16.95 -18.10
N GLY A 243 -7.76 16.75 -17.12
CA GLY A 243 -9.20 16.52 -17.35
C GLY A 243 -9.52 15.16 -17.96
N LYS A 244 -8.63 14.17 -17.77
CA LYS A 244 -8.82 12.79 -18.25
C LYS A 244 -9.24 11.88 -17.11
N ASP A 245 -10.07 10.88 -17.43
CA ASP A 245 -10.53 9.87 -16.47
C ASP A 245 -9.50 8.74 -16.35
N PRO A 246 -8.82 8.56 -15.20
CA PRO A 246 -7.85 7.47 -15.01
C PRO A 246 -8.45 6.07 -15.13
N ALA A 247 -9.77 5.93 -15.04
CA ALA A 247 -10.46 4.66 -15.25
C ALA A 247 -10.72 4.33 -16.73
N LYS A 248 -10.49 5.30 -17.66
CA LYS A 248 -10.88 5.15 -19.09
C LYS A 248 -9.87 5.73 -20.09
N PHE A 249 -8.69 6.12 -19.62
CA PHE A 249 -7.68 6.72 -20.49
C PHE A 249 -7.21 5.77 -21.61
N THR A 250 -6.74 6.35 -22.71
CA THR A 250 -6.19 5.65 -23.88
C THR A 250 -4.67 5.65 -23.87
N ASP A 251 -4.05 4.89 -24.81
CA ASP A 251 -2.59 4.92 -25.02
C ASP A 251 -2.10 6.34 -25.34
N ASP A 252 -2.86 7.10 -26.16
CA ASP A 252 -2.52 8.49 -26.51
C ASP A 252 -2.59 9.41 -25.27
N ASP A 253 -3.56 9.21 -24.36
CA ASP A 253 -3.65 9.96 -23.13
C ASP A 253 -2.44 9.66 -22.21
N PHE A 254 -2.04 8.37 -22.12
CA PHE A 254 -0.85 7.97 -21.38
C PHE A 254 0.41 8.62 -21.95
N ASP A 255 0.59 8.58 -23.26
CA ASP A 255 1.74 9.18 -23.95
C ASP A 255 1.78 10.70 -23.78
N ALA A 256 0.63 11.36 -23.78
CA ALA A 256 0.55 12.80 -23.51
C ALA A 256 0.98 13.14 -22.07
N VAL A 257 0.63 12.31 -21.08
CA VAL A 257 1.10 12.47 -19.70
C VAL A 257 2.60 12.25 -19.61
N ILE A 258 3.13 11.19 -20.21
CA ILE A 258 4.59 10.93 -20.24
C ILE A 258 5.31 12.14 -20.87
N ALA A 259 4.84 12.67 -21.99
CA ALA A 259 5.44 13.84 -22.63
C ALA A 259 5.41 15.09 -21.74
N ARG A 260 4.31 15.30 -20.99
CA ARG A 260 4.19 16.42 -20.04
C ARG A 260 5.17 16.31 -18.88
N LEU A 261 5.26 15.13 -18.27
CA LEU A 261 6.20 14.87 -17.19
C LEU A 261 7.65 14.94 -17.66
N GLN A 262 7.97 14.37 -18.84
CA GLN A 262 9.30 14.47 -19.45
C GLN A 262 9.73 15.91 -19.66
N LYS A 263 8.83 16.75 -20.20
CA LYS A 263 9.11 18.20 -20.35
C LYS A 263 9.43 18.86 -19.01
N ALA A 264 8.78 18.46 -17.92
CA ALA A 264 9.08 18.99 -16.59
C ALA A 264 10.41 18.47 -16.05
N VAL A 265 10.76 17.22 -16.31
CA VAL A 265 12.08 16.63 -15.99
C VAL A 265 13.18 17.36 -16.76
N ASP A 266 13.05 17.54 -18.07
CA ASP A 266 14.05 18.17 -18.93
C ASP A 266 14.32 19.63 -18.54
N LYS A 267 13.29 20.33 -18.04
CA LYS A 267 13.42 21.69 -17.52
C LYS A 267 14.01 21.75 -16.11
N GLY A 268 14.21 20.60 -15.47
CA GLY A 268 14.61 20.50 -14.06
C GLY A 268 13.55 21.01 -13.09
N GLN A 269 12.27 20.99 -13.49
CA GLN A 269 11.15 21.34 -12.63
C GLN A 269 10.95 20.27 -11.55
N ILE A 270 10.89 19.00 -11.94
CA ILE A 270 10.85 17.86 -11.05
C ILE A 270 12.26 17.57 -10.54
N ARG A 271 12.46 17.57 -9.23
CA ARG A 271 13.73 17.23 -8.60
C ARG A 271 14.05 15.74 -8.75
N ARG A 272 13.08 14.88 -8.46
CA ARG A 272 13.18 13.42 -8.57
C ARG A 272 11.85 12.72 -8.42
N PHE A 273 11.80 11.46 -8.80
CA PHE A 273 10.74 10.51 -8.44
C PHE A 273 11.18 9.72 -7.21
N THR A 274 10.27 9.49 -6.27
CA THR A 274 10.57 8.88 -4.97
C THR A 274 9.52 7.85 -4.55
N GLY A 275 9.91 6.86 -3.76
CA GLY A 275 9.00 6.18 -2.85
C GLY A 275 8.74 7.08 -1.62
N ASN A 276 8.71 6.52 -0.41
CA ASN A 276 8.47 7.27 0.84
C ASN A 276 9.60 8.29 1.19
N ASP A 277 10.70 8.33 0.46
CA ASP A 277 11.83 9.25 0.72
C ASP A 277 11.43 10.73 0.68
N TYR A 278 10.34 11.09 -0.02
CA TYR A 278 9.83 12.47 -0.05
C TYR A 278 9.49 13.00 1.36
N THR A 279 9.15 12.14 2.30
CA THR A 279 8.80 12.53 3.68
C THR A 279 9.92 13.30 4.36
N SER A 280 11.16 12.83 4.21
CA SER A 280 12.35 13.49 4.74
C SER A 280 12.63 14.82 4.04
N ASP A 281 12.56 14.86 2.70
CA ASP A 281 12.82 16.06 1.91
C ASP A 281 11.77 17.15 2.20
N LEU A 282 10.48 16.74 2.30
CA LEU A 282 9.38 17.65 2.58
C LEU A 282 9.49 18.24 3.99
N THR A 283 9.81 17.42 4.99
CA THR A 283 9.98 17.87 6.37
C THR A 283 11.11 18.86 6.52
N LYS A 284 12.23 18.64 5.82
CA LYS A 284 13.40 19.54 5.84
C LYS A 284 13.21 20.79 4.99
N GLY A 285 12.22 20.81 4.09
CA GLY A 285 12.01 21.89 3.13
C GLY A 285 12.95 21.82 1.91
N ASP A 286 13.63 20.70 1.69
CA ASP A 286 14.45 20.44 0.50
C ASP A 286 13.59 20.40 -0.76
N ILE A 287 12.32 19.96 -0.61
CA ILE A 287 11.24 20.17 -1.58
C ILE A 287 10.13 20.99 -0.94
N ALA A 288 9.45 21.79 -1.76
CA ALA A 288 8.35 22.64 -1.33
C ALA A 288 6.99 21.93 -1.41
N ALA A 289 6.82 21.07 -2.41
CA ALA A 289 5.58 20.29 -2.62
C ALA A 289 5.87 18.98 -3.34
N CYS A 290 4.96 18.02 -3.21
CA CYS A 290 5.06 16.72 -3.88
C CYS A 290 3.70 16.06 -4.07
N VAL A 291 3.64 15.09 -4.99
CA VAL A 291 2.63 14.04 -4.98
C VAL A 291 3.01 13.06 -3.88
N ALA A 292 2.07 12.71 -3.00
CA ALA A 292 2.34 11.99 -1.75
C ALA A 292 1.19 11.05 -1.36
N TRP A 293 1.50 10.01 -0.61
CA TRP A 293 0.48 9.16 0.03
C TRP A 293 -0.07 9.79 1.31
N ALA A 294 -1.38 9.79 1.43
CA ALA A 294 -2.08 10.51 2.50
C ALA A 294 -1.71 10.04 3.92
N GLY A 295 -1.51 8.73 4.12
CA GLY A 295 -1.13 8.16 5.42
C GLY A 295 0.18 8.74 5.95
N ASP A 296 1.20 8.86 5.09
CA ASP A 296 2.48 9.47 5.46
C ASP A 296 2.30 10.92 5.88
N ILE A 297 1.46 11.68 5.16
CA ILE A 297 1.23 13.09 5.47
C ILE A 297 0.47 13.27 6.77
N VAL A 298 -0.50 12.41 7.05
CA VAL A 298 -1.19 12.42 8.36
C VAL A 298 -0.19 12.22 9.49
N GLN A 299 0.71 11.25 9.36
CA GLN A 299 1.76 11.00 10.36
C GLN A 299 2.73 12.19 10.47
N LEU A 300 3.20 12.74 9.34
CA LEU A 300 4.14 13.87 9.35
C LEU A 300 3.56 15.13 10.00
N LYS A 301 2.27 15.41 9.82
CA LYS A 301 1.62 16.60 10.43
C LYS A 301 1.68 16.60 11.94
N HIS A 302 1.72 15.45 12.61
CA HIS A 302 1.87 15.39 14.07
C HIS A 302 3.20 15.97 14.55
N ASP A 303 4.29 15.68 13.82
CA ASP A 303 5.65 16.07 14.21
C ASP A 303 6.15 17.32 13.46
N SER A 304 5.49 17.72 12.39
CA SER A 304 5.93 18.79 11.49
C SER A 304 4.75 19.69 11.11
N PRO A 305 4.42 20.71 11.92
CA PRO A 305 3.25 21.57 11.71
C PRO A 305 3.30 22.41 10.43
N ASP A 306 4.47 22.53 9.83
CA ASP A 306 4.66 23.21 8.55
C ASP A 306 4.26 22.34 7.34
N VAL A 307 4.17 21.02 7.52
CA VAL A 307 3.67 20.10 6.49
C VAL A 307 2.15 20.15 6.46
N ASP A 308 1.60 20.28 5.26
CA ASP A 308 0.16 20.26 5.02
C ASP A 308 -0.14 19.64 3.65
N PHE A 309 -1.42 19.55 3.29
CA PHE A 309 -1.86 18.94 2.03
C PHE A 309 -3.05 19.67 1.45
N ILE A 310 -3.28 19.40 0.16
CA ILE A 310 -4.53 19.73 -0.51
C ILE A 310 -5.04 18.50 -1.27
N ILE A 311 -6.33 18.51 -1.52
CA ILE A 311 -6.99 17.65 -2.48
C ILE A 311 -7.37 18.54 -3.66
N PRO A 312 -6.76 18.34 -4.85
CA PRO A 312 -7.08 19.15 -6.01
C PRO A 312 -8.57 19.11 -6.37
N ASP A 313 -9.08 20.15 -7.02
CA ASP A 313 -10.46 20.15 -7.51
C ASP A 313 -10.69 19.09 -8.58
N SER A 314 -9.66 18.72 -9.34
CA SER A 314 -9.68 17.62 -10.31
C SER A 314 -9.85 16.23 -9.65
N GLY A 315 -9.74 16.13 -8.33
CA GLY A 315 -9.80 14.86 -7.61
C GLY A 315 -8.43 14.33 -7.19
N TYR A 316 -8.44 13.10 -6.69
CA TYR A 316 -7.25 12.39 -6.21
C TYR A 316 -7.29 10.92 -6.60
N MET A 317 -6.14 10.29 -6.69
CA MET A 317 -6.05 8.86 -6.95
C MET A 317 -6.26 8.07 -5.65
N THR A 318 -6.94 6.93 -5.77
CA THR A 318 -7.08 5.95 -4.69
C THR A 318 -6.77 4.57 -5.21
N SER A 319 -5.83 3.91 -4.56
CA SER A 319 -5.59 2.48 -4.67
C SER A 319 -5.99 1.77 -3.37
N THR A 320 -5.93 0.46 -3.35
CA THR A 320 -6.08 -0.34 -2.13
C THR A 320 -4.95 -1.35 -2.02
N ASP A 321 -4.53 -1.61 -0.79
CA ASP A 321 -3.81 -2.83 -0.48
C ASP A 321 -4.81 -3.90 -0.11
N ASN A 322 -4.64 -5.11 -0.63
CA ASN A 322 -5.65 -6.15 -0.58
C ASN A 322 -5.13 -7.41 0.06
N MET A 323 -5.94 -7.98 0.94
CA MET A 323 -5.73 -9.28 1.55
C MET A 323 -6.10 -10.39 0.56
N LEU A 324 -5.19 -11.32 0.32
CA LEU A 324 -5.30 -12.42 -0.64
C LEU A 324 -4.85 -13.73 0.00
N VAL A 325 -5.52 -14.83 -0.35
CA VAL A 325 -5.12 -16.18 0.04
C VAL A 325 -4.37 -16.82 -1.14
N PRO A 326 -3.04 -17.02 -1.07
CA PRO A 326 -2.27 -17.64 -2.15
C PRO A 326 -2.75 -19.06 -2.46
N ASN A 327 -2.49 -19.50 -3.69
CA ASN A 327 -2.73 -20.91 -4.04
C ASN A 327 -1.92 -21.83 -3.13
N LYS A 328 -2.51 -22.99 -2.80
CA LYS A 328 -1.93 -24.01 -1.92
C LYS A 328 -1.74 -23.56 -0.47
N ALA A 329 -2.22 -22.37 -0.07
CA ALA A 329 -2.31 -22.01 1.34
C ALA A 329 -3.13 -23.05 2.10
N ARG A 330 -2.61 -23.50 3.23
CA ARG A 330 -3.15 -24.63 3.98
C ARG A 330 -4.21 -24.27 4.99
N HIS A 331 -4.29 -22.99 5.36
CA HIS A 331 -5.19 -22.51 6.41
C HIS A 331 -6.16 -21.43 5.88
N LYS A 332 -6.78 -21.71 4.72
CA LYS A 332 -7.67 -20.78 4.04
C LYS A 332 -8.81 -20.28 4.93
N THR A 333 -9.55 -21.20 5.59
CA THR A 333 -10.65 -20.80 6.48
C THR A 333 -10.18 -19.95 7.66
N ASN A 334 -8.99 -20.21 8.21
CA ASN A 334 -8.45 -19.37 9.29
C ASN A 334 -8.06 -17.98 8.75
N ALA A 335 -7.49 -17.89 7.54
CA ALA A 335 -7.17 -16.62 6.88
C ALA A 335 -8.44 -15.80 6.60
N GLU A 336 -9.49 -16.43 6.09
CA GLU A 336 -10.80 -15.80 5.86
C GLU A 336 -11.40 -15.25 7.17
N ARG A 337 -11.30 -15.97 8.27
CA ARG A 337 -11.73 -15.49 9.60
C ARG A 337 -10.92 -14.29 10.08
N LEU A 338 -9.63 -14.24 9.76
CA LEU A 338 -8.80 -13.08 10.08
C LEU A 338 -9.17 -11.87 9.23
N ILE A 339 -9.47 -12.08 7.93
CA ILE A 339 -10.02 -11.03 7.06
C ILE A 339 -11.32 -10.50 7.68
N ASP A 340 -12.28 -11.37 8.00
CA ASP A 340 -13.58 -10.98 8.55
C ASP A 340 -13.48 -10.23 9.89
N PHE A 341 -12.54 -10.62 10.74
CA PHE A 341 -12.28 -9.97 12.02
C PHE A 341 -11.88 -8.50 11.84
N TYR A 342 -11.03 -8.17 10.85
CA TYR A 342 -10.65 -6.79 10.58
C TYR A 342 -11.75 -5.95 9.93
N TYR A 343 -12.84 -6.59 9.51
CA TYR A 343 -14.05 -5.92 9.04
C TYR A 343 -15.10 -5.69 10.14
N GLU A 344 -14.82 -6.07 11.39
CA GLU A 344 -15.57 -5.58 12.55
C GLU A 344 -15.20 -4.11 12.78
N PRO A 345 -16.16 -3.16 12.85
CA PRO A 345 -15.85 -1.72 12.93
C PRO A 345 -14.95 -1.32 14.10
N GLU A 346 -15.03 -2.05 15.22
CA GLU A 346 -14.16 -1.82 16.39
C GLU A 346 -12.70 -2.19 16.09
N GLN A 347 -12.46 -3.31 15.42
CA GLN A 347 -11.12 -3.77 15.08
C GLN A 347 -10.50 -2.91 13.97
N ALA A 348 -11.31 -2.55 12.97
CA ALA A 348 -10.91 -1.62 11.93
C ALA A 348 -10.54 -0.24 12.51
N ALA A 349 -11.26 0.22 13.55
CA ALA A 349 -10.95 1.47 14.23
C ALA A 349 -9.60 1.41 14.97
N ALA A 350 -9.32 0.31 15.68
CA ALA A 350 -8.05 0.12 16.36
C ALA A 350 -6.87 0.15 15.36
N LEU A 351 -7.03 -0.55 14.24
CA LEU A 351 -6.04 -0.54 13.16
C LEU A 351 -5.86 0.86 12.57
N ALA A 352 -6.96 1.54 12.18
CA ALA A 352 -6.91 2.86 11.55
C ALA A 352 -6.30 3.94 12.46
N ALA A 353 -6.55 3.86 13.77
CA ALA A 353 -5.94 4.77 14.75
C ALA A 353 -4.41 4.65 14.78
N TYR A 354 -3.88 3.48 14.51
CA TYR A 354 -2.44 3.23 14.54
C TYR A 354 -1.79 3.59 13.20
N ILE A 355 -2.29 3.00 12.09
CA ILE A 355 -1.63 3.13 10.78
C ILE A 355 -1.95 4.43 10.04
N ASN A 356 -3.05 5.12 10.38
CA ASN A 356 -3.50 6.40 9.81
C ASN A 356 -3.80 6.36 8.28
N TYR A 357 -4.14 5.20 7.74
CA TYR A 357 -4.59 5.03 6.36
C TYR A 357 -6.12 4.98 6.26
N ALA A 358 -6.64 5.20 5.05
CA ALA A 358 -8.08 5.21 4.83
C ALA A 358 -8.69 3.82 5.07
N THR A 359 -9.57 3.71 6.06
CA THR A 359 -10.23 2.45 6.37
C THR A 359 -11.24 2.07 5.30
N PRO A 360 -11.24 0.83 4.81
CA PRO A 360 -12.26 0.34 3.88
C PRO A 360 -13.57 -0.07 4.58
N VAL A 361 -13.66 0.06 5.91
CA VAL A 361 -14.75 -0.46 6.72
C VAL A 361 -15.72 0.64 7.12
N GLU A 362 -17.00 0.45 6.86
CA GLU A 362 -18.05 1.35 7.32
C GLU A 362 -18.34 1.20 8.83
N GLY A 363 -18.91 2.24 9.43
CA GLY A 363 -19.28 2.23 10.86
C GLY A 363 -18.11 2.40 11.83
N VAL A 364 -16.90 2.67 11.36
CA VAL A 364 -15.68 2.81 12.17
C VAL A 364 -15.69 4.06 13.05
N LYS A 365 -16.26 5.17 12.55
CA LYS A 365 -16.15 6.50 13.16
C LYS A 365 -16.49 6.57 14.67
N PRO A 366 -17.58 5.94 15.17
CA PRO A 366 -17.90 5.96 16.60
C PRO A 366 -16.88 5.25 17.50
N TYR A 367 -16.23 4.21 16.98
CA TYR A 367 -15.18 3.46 17.69
C TYR A 367 -13.87 4.22 17.65
N LEU A 368 -13.49 4.72 16.46
CA LEU A 368 -12.28 5.51 16.28
C LEU A 368 -12.29 6.78 17.11
N ALA A 369 -13.45 7.46 17.25
CA ALA A 369 -13.58 8.66 18.07
C ALA A 369 -13.35 8.42 19.58
N LYS A 370 -13.47 7.17 20.06
CA LYS A 370 -13.14 6.79 21.44
C LYS A 370 -11.64 6.60 21.63
N ILE A 371 -10.91 6.27 20.57
CA ILE A 371 -9.46 6.02 20.57
C ILE A 371 -8.73 7.33 20.23
N ASP A 372 -9.11 7.93 19.10
CA ASP A 372 -8.54 9.17 18.57
C ASP A 372 -9.63 9.98 17.86
N LYS A 373 -10.04 11.08 18.48
CA LYS A 373 -11.10 11.95 17.96
C LYS A 373 -10.68 12.71 16.70
N ASP A 374 -9.41 13.06 16.60
CA ASP A 374 -8.88 13.79 15.44
C ASP A 374 -8.78 12.87 14.23
N ALA A 375 -8.29 11.65 14.43
CA ALA A 375 -8.31 10.61 13.40
C ALA A 375 -9.72 10.31 12.89
N ALA A 376 -10.71 10.24 13.80
CA ALA A 376 -12.11 9.98 13.42
C ALA A 376 -12.76 11.11 12.59
N ASN A 377 -12.22 12.33 12.66
CA ASN A 377 -12.67 13.48 11.88
C ASN A 377 -11.74 13.80 10.69
N ASN A 378 -10.68 13.05 10.52
CA ASN A 378 -9.78 13.22 9.40
C ASN A 378 -10.34 12.52 8.14
N PRO A 379 -10.67 13.27 7.05
CA PRO A 379 -11.22 12.68 5.83
C PRO A 379 -10.23 11.79 5.08
N LEU A 380 -8.95 11.86 5.37
CA LEU A 380 -7.94 10.97 4.81
C LEU A 380 -7.96 9.57 5.45
N ILE A 381 -8.52 9.44 6.67
CA ILE A 381 -8.64 8.17 7.40
C ILE A 381 -10.08 7.64 7.30
N VAL A 382 -11.07 8.52 7.45
CA VAL A 382 -12.50 8.20 7.34
C VAL A 382 -13.12 9.09 6.26
N PRO A 383 -12.99 8.71 4.96
CA PRO A 383 -13.47 9.53 3.85
C PRO A 383 -14.98 9.75 3.94
N ASP A 384 -15.40 11.01 3.95
CA ASP A 384 -16.80 11.39 3.84
C ASP A 384 -17.29 11.32 2.38
N LYS A 385 -18.58 11.59 2.16
CA LYS A 385 -19.18 11.56 0.82
C LYS A 385 -18.54 12.55 -0.16
N ALA A 386 -18.12 13.72 0.32
CA ALA A 386 -17.48 14.74 -0.51
C ALA A 386 -16.08 14.29 -0.94
N MET A 387 -15.34 13.68 -0.03
CA MET A 387 -14.05 13.06 -0.30
C MET A 387 -14.19 11.90 -1.29
N GLN A 388 -15.13 10.99 -1.03
CA GLN A 388 -15.39 9.83 -1.90
C GLN A 388 -15.77 10.26 -3.33
N ALA A 389 -16.53 11.34 -3.49
CA ALA A 389 -16.92 11.85 -4.80
C ALA A 389 -15.75 12.38 -5.66
N LYS A 390 -14.63 12.73 -5.04
CA LYS A 390 -13.38 13.16 -5.70
C LYS A 390 -12.37 12.02 -5.91
N SER A 391 -12.70 10.79 -5.50
CA SER A 391 -11.83 9.63 -5.57
C SER A 391 -11.87 9.00 -6.96
N HIS A 392 -10.71 8.70 -7.51
CA HIS A 392 -10.54 8.04 -8.79
C HIS A 392 -9.58 6.85 -8.68
N SER A 393 -9.91 5.75 -9.36
CA SER A 393 -9.04 4.58 -9.43
C SER A 393 -8.41 4.49 -10.82
N PHE A 394 -7.19 3.97 -10.86
CA PHE A 394 -6.53 3.67 -12.13
C PHE A 394 -7.16 2.41 -12.74
N ARG A 395 -7.45 2.41 -14.06
CA ARG A 395 -8.00 1.23 -14.71
C ARG A 395 -7.03 0.05 -14.66
N SER A 396 -7.55 -1.14 -14.69
CA SER A 396 -6.73 -2.34 -14.87
C SER A 396 -6.04 -2.33 -16.22
N LEU A 397 -4.80 -2.79 -16.22
CA LEU A 397 -3.99 -2.94 -17.42
C LEU A 397 -3.92 -4.41 -17.84
N SER A 398 -4.00 -4.66 -19.14
CA SER A 398 -3.57 -5.94 -19.68
C SER A 398 -2.07 -6.13 -19.45
N GLN A 399 -1.57 -7.36 -19.48
CA GLN A 399 -0.13 -7.62 -19.33
C GLN A 399 0.72 -6.86 -20.36
N LYS A 400 0.22 -6.71 -21.60
CA LYS A 400 0.91 -5.98 -22.67
C LYS A 400 1.01 -4.49 -22.35
N GLU A 401 -0.10 -3.86 -21.93
CA GLU A 401 -0.13 -2.46 -21.53
C GLU A 401 0.74 -2.22 -20.31
N GLU A 402 0.63 -3.08 -19.29
CA GLU A 402 1.40 -2.99 -18.08
C GLU A 402 2.91 -2.97 -18.37
N THR A 403 3.41 -3.91 -19.17
CA THR A 403 4.83 -3.93 -19.58
C THR A 403 5.22 -2.68 -20.36
N ALA A 404 4.41 -2.27 -21.34
CA ALA A 404 4.71 -1.13 -22.19
C ALA A 404 4.71 0.20 -21.41
N TYR A 405 3.76 0.37 -20.49
CA TYR A 405 3.65 1.59 -19.67
C TYR A 405 4.74 1.67 -18.61
N GLU A 406 5.03 0.55 -17.94
CA GLU A 406 6.13 0.48 -16.98
C GLU A 406 7.48 0.79 -17.64
N GLU A 407 7.74 0.28 -18.86
CA GLU A 407 8.95 0.62 -19.63
C GLU A 407 9.04 2.13 -19.97
N LYS A 408 7.92 2.74 -20.39
CA LYS A 408 7.88 4.18 -20.70
C LYS A 408 8.12 5.00 -19.43
N PHE A 409 7.50 4.60 -18.32
CA PHE A 409 7.64 5.29 -17.04
C PHE A 409 9.05 5.12 -16.43
N ALA A 410 9.62 3.94 -16.53
CA ALA A 410 11.01 3.68 -16.11
C ALA A 410 12.02 4.58 -16.85
N LYS A 411 11.84 4.75 -18.18
CA LYS A 411 12.67 5.69 -18.96
C LYS A 411 12.52 7.13 -18.47
N LEU A 412 11.31 7.56 -18.13
CA LEU A 412 11.03 8.89 -17.60
C LEU A 412 11.71 9.13 -16.25
N THR A 413 11.67 8.13 -15.36
CA THR A 413 12.22 8.22 -13.98
C THR A 413 13.73 7.99 -13.93
N GLY A 414 14.32 7.44 -14.98
CA GLY A 414 15.73 7.07 -15.03
C GLY A 414 16.02 5.78 -14.25
N ALA A 415 15.02 4.91 -14.05
CA ALA A 415 15.11 3.65 -13.33
C ALA A 415 15.47 2.46 -14.23
#